data_cb023c701c50e2af76df75854f5dedfe
#
_entry.id   cb023c701c50e2af76df75854f5dedfe
#
_cell.length_a   1.000
_cell.length_b   1.000
_cell.length_c   1.000
_cell.angle_alpha   90.00
_cell.angle_beta   90.00
_cell.angle_gamma   90.00
#
_symmetry.space_group_name_H-M   'P 1'
#
loop_
_entity.id
_entity.type
_entity.pdbx_description
1 polymer ?
#
loop_
_entity_poly.entity_id
_entity_poly.type
_entity_poly.pdbx_seq_one_letter_code
_entity_poly.pdbx_strand_id
1 'polypeptide(L)'
;MYAAIRRYEGIETGRIDEVRRTIKDEFLPMIREIPGYHGYWLIEADGTLATFSLFETEGDVEESTRMAAEFIRDHNLEDALPSPPQVTAGEVTVAGAVHALT
;
A
#
# COMPACT_ATOMS: atom_id res chain seq x y z
N MET A 1 0.38 -17.30 2.41
CA MET A 1 -0.02 -15.91 2.14
C MET A 1 0.70 -14.96 3.06
N TYR A 2 1.19 -13.88 2.51
CA TYR A 2 1.90 -12.87 3.26
C TYR A 2 1.25 -11.51 3.01
N ALA A 3 1.20 -10.67 4.04
CA ALA A 3 0.56 -9.36 3.96
C ALA A 3 1.49 -8.29 4.47
N ALA A 4 1.26 -7.07 4.00
CA ALA A 4 1.96 -5.90 4.51
C ALA A 4 0.95 -4.79 4.76
N ILE A 5 1.06 -4.17 5.93
CA ILE A 5 0.28 -2.98 6.27
C ILE A 5 1.28 -1.84 6.37
N ARG A 6 1.03 -0.77 5.63
CA ARG A 6 1.85 0.43 5.69
C ARG A 6 0.98 1.57 6.14
N ARG A 7 1.36 2.22 7.22
CA ARG A 7 0.60 3.33 7.76
C ARG A 7 1.39 4.61 7.64
N TYR A 8 0.78 5.60 6.99
CA TYR A 8 1.36 6.92 6.77
C TYR A 8 0.59 7.91 7.61
N GLU A 9 1.28 8.69 8.44
CA GLU A 9 0.66 9.70 9.28
C GLU A 9 1.17 11.08 8.90
N GLY A 10 0.47 12.11 9.35
CA GLY A 10 0.83 13.48 9.01
C GLY A 10 0.57 13.84 7.57
N ILE A 11 -0.45 13.22 6.98
CA ILE A 11 -0.82 13.47 5.59
C ILE A 11 -1.27 14.92 5.43
N GLU A 12 -0.79 15.55 4.37
CA GLU A 12 -1.29 16.87 4.01
C GLU A 12 -2.68 16.72 3.41
N THR A 13 -3.70 17.16 4.16
CA THR A 13 -5.10 16.91 3.81
C THR A 13 -5.50 17.51 2.47
N GLY A 14 -4.87 18.61 2.06
CA GLY A 14 -5.17 19.24 0.78
C GLY A 14 -4.72 18.41 -0.42
N ARG A 15 -3.90 17.38 -0.19
CA ARG A 15 -3.36 16.56 -1.27
C ARG A 15 -3.87 15.12 -1.25
N ILE A 16 -4.81 14.80 -0.38
CA ILE A 16 -5.26 13.41 -0.25
C ILE A 16 -5.91 12.90 -1.54
N ASP A 17 -6.64 13.75 -2.25
CA ASP A 17 -7.28 13.35 -3.50
C ASP A 17 -6.25 13.04 -4.58
N GLU A 18 -5.19 13.82 -4.62
CA GLU A 18 -4.09 13.60 -5.56
C GLU A 18 -3.39 12.27 -5.26
N VAL A 19 -3.11 12.01 -3.99
CA VAL A 19 -2.44 10.78 -3.57
C VAL A 19 -3.30 9.58 -3.93
N ARG A 20 -4.59 9.63 -3.60
CA ARG A 20 -5.52 8.55 -3.91
C ARG A 20 -5.56 8.24 -5.40
N ARG A 21 -5.68 9.28 -6.22
CA ARG A 21 -5.77 9.12 -7.67
C ARG A 21 -4.50 8.56 -8.25
N THR A 22 -3.36 9.05 -7.79
CA THR A 22 -2.07 8.59 -8.28
C THR A 22 -1.85 7.12 -7.93
N ILE A 23 -2.22 6.72 -6.73
CA ILE A 23 -2.11 5.31 -6.33
C ILE A 23 -3.03 4.45 -7.18
N LYS A 24 -4.27 4.87 -7.36
CA LYS A 24 -5.24 4.09 -8.12
C LYS A 24 -4.85 3.95 -9.59
N ASP A 25 -4.42 5.04 -10.19
CA ASP A 25 -4.20 5.08 -11.64
C ASP A 25 -2.81 4.61 -12.05
N GLU A 26 -1.81 4.75 -11.18
CA GLU A 26 -0.44 4.48 -11.56
C GLU A 26 0.25 3.42 -10.71
N PHE A 27 0.03 3.39 -9.41
CA PHE A 27 0.69 2.41 -8.55
C PHE A 27 0.03 1.05 -8.62
N LEU A 28 -1.29 1.01 -8.53
CA LEU A 28 -2.03 -0.25 -8.53
C LEU A 28 -1.73 -1.10 -9.77
N PRO A 29 -1.70 -0.53 -10.99
CA PRO A 29 -1.30 -1.32 -12.16
C PRO A 29 0.08 -1.92 -12.05
N MET A 30 1.01 -1.23 -11.39
CA MET A 30 2.37 -1.73 -11.21
C MET A 30 2.44 -2.94 -10.29
N ILE A 31 1.81 -2.86 -9.12
CA ILE A 31 1.90 -3.96 -8.17
C ILE A 31 1.11 -5.19 -8.61
N ARG A 32 0.12 -5.01 -9.48
CA ARG A 32 -0.61 -6.14 -10.07
C ARG A 32 0.29 -7.04 -10.90
N GLU A 33 1.42 -6.52 -11.37
CA GLU A 33 2.37 -7.29 -12.16
C GLU A 33 3.24 -8.21 -11.30
N ILE A 34 3.24 -8.04 -9.98
CA ILE A 34 3.97 -8.94 -9.09
C ILE A 34 3.29 -10.31 -9.15
N PRO A 35 4.03 -11.39 -9.47
CA PRO A 35 3.42 -12.70 -9.73
C PRO A 35 2.51 -13.23 -8.64
N GLY A 36 2.81 -12.93 -7.39
CA GLY A 36 2.02 -13.43 -6.26
C GLY A 36 0.94 -12.47 -5.78
N TYR A 37 0.59 -11.45 -6.55
CA TYR A 37 -0.39 -10.46 -6.15
C TYR A 37 -1.77 -11.08 -5.92
N HIS A 38 -2.38 -10.76 -4.76
CA HIS A 38 -3.73 -11.20 -4.42
C HIS A 38 -4.68 -10.05 -4.13
N GLY A 39 -4.17 -8.92 -3.67
CA GLY A 39 -5.04 -7.78 -3.41
C GLY A 39 -4.30 -6.58 -2.84
N TYR A 40 -4.96 -5.44 -2.91
CA TYR A 40 -4.46 -4.18 -2.40
C TYR A 40 -5.62 -3.30 -2.00
N TRP A 41 -5.56 -2.71 -0.82
CA TRP A 41 -6.59 -1.83 -0.31
C TRP A 41 -5.96 -0.58 0.26
N LEU A 42 -6.59 0.56 0.00
CA LEU A 42 -6.19 1.85 0.54
C LEU A 42 -7.28 2.32 1.49
N ILE A 43 -6.89 2.64 2.71
CA ILE A 43 -7.81 3.07 3.76
C ILE A 43 -7.45 4.49 4.15
N GLU A 44 -8.43 5.36 4.16
CA GLU A 44 -8.27 6.76 4.57
C GLU A 44 -8.99 6.99 5.89
N ALA A 45 -8.28 7.60 6.83
CA ALA A 45 -8.84 8.06 8.09
C ALA A 45 -8.26 9.44 8.37
N ASP A 46 -8.79 10.13 9.37
CA ASP A 46 -8.36 11.49 9.67
C ASP A 46 -6.86 11.58 9.88
N GLY A 47 -6.16 12.23 8.96
CA GLY A 47 -4.72 12.45 9.03
C GLY A 47 -3.87 11.20 8.84
N THR A 48 -4.50 10.07 8.54
CA THR A 48 -3.79 8.80 8.38
C THR A 48 -4.22 8.13 7.09
N LEU A 49 -3.27 7.50 6.43
CA LEU A 49 -3.52 6.72 5.23
C LEU A 49 -2.85 5.38 5.43
N ALA A 50 -3.59 4.30 5.25
CA ALA A 50 -3.04 2.96 5.43
C ALA A 50 -3.28 2.13 4.18
N THR A 51 -2.30 1.30 3.85
CA THR A 51 -2.45 0.35 2.75
C THR A 51 -2.35 -1.06 3.30
N PHE A 52 -3.13 -1.95 2.73
CA PHE A 52 -3.06 -3.38 3.02
C PHE A 52 -2.79 -4.10 1.70
N SER A 53 -1.72 -4.91 1.67
CA SER A 53 -1.34 -5.65 0.47
C SER A 53 -1.28 -7.13 0.80
N LEU A 54 -1.70 -7.97 -0.13
CA LEU A 54 -1.72 -9.42 0.06
C LEU A 54 -1.03 -10.12 -1.10
N PHE A 55 -0.07 -10.98 -0.78
CA PHE A 55 0.76 -11.67 -1.76
C PHE A 55 0.96 -13.13 -1.40
N GLU A 56 1.44 -13.90 -2.38
CA GLU A 56 1.72 -15.32 -2.22
C GLU A 56 2.93 -15.57 -1.31
N THR A 57 4.01 -14.79 -1.46
CA THR A 57 5.27 -15.04 -0.79
C THR A 57 5.81 -13.80 -0.08
N GLU A 58 6.72 -14.04 0.86
CA GLU A 58 7.41 -12.97 1.54
C GLU A 58 8.21 -12.09 0.57
N GLY A 59 8.85 -12.72 -0.42
CA GLY A 59 9.61 -11.98 -1.42
C GLY A 59 8.74 -11.01 -2.22
N ASP A 60 7.50 -11.39 -2.50
CA ASP A 60 6.57 -10.50 -3.19
C ASP A 60 6.22 -9.30 -2.33
N VAL A 61 6.06 -9.50 -1.03
CA VAL A 61 5.79 -8.40 -0.09
C VAL A 61 6.97 -7.43 -0.06
N GLU A 62 8.19 -7.96 0.02
CA GLU A 62 9.39 -7.14 0.03
C GLU A 62 9.50 -6.32 -1.26
N GLU A 63 9.21 -6.93 -2.40
CA GLU A 63 9.21 -6.24 -3.69
C GLU A 63 8.19 -5.10 -3.69
N SER A 64 6.97 -5.35 -3.20
CA SER A 64 5.93 -4.32 -3.17
C SER A 64 6.31 -3.15 -2.26
N THR A 65 7.00 -3.44 -1.16
CA THR A 65 7.46 -2.40 -0.23
C THR A 65 8.51 -1.52 -0.90
N ARG A 66 9.45 -2.14 -1.60
CA ARG A 66 10.46 -1.41 -2.35
C ARG A 66 9.82 -0.55 -3.43
N MET A 67 8.87 -1.11 -4.17
CA MET A 67 8.17 -0.38 -5.22
C MET A 67 7.40 0.81 -4.67
N ALA A 68 6.78 0.65 -3.50
CA ALA A 68 6.03 1.75 -2.88
C ALA A 68 6.95 2.92 -2.53
N ALA A 69 8.12 2.64 -1.96
CA ALA A 69 9.06 3.68 -1.60
C ALA A 69 9.57 4.42 -2.83
N GLU A 70 9.92 3.68 -3.88
CA GLU A 70 10.39 4.28 -5.13
C GLU A 70 9.29 5.09 -5.80
N PHE A 71 8.07 4.59 -5.76
CA PHE A 71 6.93 5.27 -6.37
C PHE A 71 6.67 6.63 -5.71
N ILE A 72 6.69 6.67 -4.38
CA ILE A 72 6.48 7.92 -3.64
C ILE A 72 7.53 8.94 -4.02
N ARG A 73 8.78 8.52 -4.11
CA ARG A 73 9.87 9.40 -4.51
C ARG A 73 9.72 9.86 -5.96
N ASP A 74 9.45 8.94 -6.86
CA ASP A 74 9.44 9.23 -8.30
C ASP A 74 8.24 10.08 -8.72
N HIS A 75 7.16 10.05 -7.95
CA HIS A 75 5.96 10.83 -8.24
C HIS A 75 5.84 12.09 -7.38
N ASN A 76 6.92 12.45 -6.68
CA ASN A 76 6.97 13.65 -5.85
C ASN A 76 5.87 13.69 -4.79
N LEU A 77 5.58 12.54 -4.20
CA LEU A 77 4.57 12.45 -3.14
C LEU A 77 5.16 12.62 -1.75
N GLU A 78 6.47 12.83 -1.65
CA GLU A 78 7.13 12.95 -0.35
C GLU A 78 6.63 14.14 0.46
N ASP A 79 6.22 15.22 -0.21
CA ASP A 79 5.67 16.38 0.49
C ASP A 79 4.31 16.09 1.08
N ALA A 80 3.51 15.26 0.39
CA ALA A 80 2.19 14.87 0.87
C ALA A 80 2.27 13.78 1.93
N LEU A 81 3.32 12.96 1.87
CA LEU A 81 3.56 11.84 2.77
C LEU A 81 4.93 12.05 3.44
N PRO A 82 5.04 13.06 4.33
CA PRO A 82 6.35 13.51 4.81
C PRO A 82 7.07 12.53 5.72
N SER A 83 6.33 11.63 6.35
CA SER A 83 6.93 10.67 7.27
C SER A 83 7.03 9.30 6.61
N PRO A 84 8.12 8.55 6.87
CA PRO A 84 8.19 7.17 6.41
C PRO A 84 7.05 6.36 7.00
N PRO A 85 6.53 5.36 6.29
CA PRO A 85 5.43 4.56 6.81
C PRO A 85 5.90 3.65 7.95
N GLN A 86 4.97 3.36 8.84
CA GLN A 86 5.16 2.27 9.79
C GLN A 86 4.69 1.00 9.08
N VAL A 87 5.58 0.03 8.97
CA VAL A 87 5.31 -1.19 8.22
C VAL A 87 5.18 -2.37 9.16
N THR A 88 4.07 -3.11 9.01
CA THR A 88 3.90 -4.41 9.65
C THR A 88 3.72 -5.41 8.52
N ALA A 89 4.61 -6.40 8.45
CA ALA A 89 4.56 -7.40 7.41
C ALA A 89 4.81 -8.77 8.00
N GLY A 90 4.09 -9.76 7.50
CA GLY A 90 4.25 -11.11 8.00
C GLY A 90 3.30 -12.09 7.34
N GLU A 91 3.36 -13.32 7.80
CA GLU A 91 2.50 -14.38 7.32
C GLU A 91 1.08 -14.22 7.83
N VAL A 92 0.10 -14.44 6.95
CA VAL A 92 -1.30 -14.49 7.34
C VAL A 92 -1.56 -15.84 7.97
N THR A 93 -1.77 -15.85 9.27
CA THR A 93 -1.96 -17.08 10.03
C THR A 93 -3.44 -17.45 10.26
N VAL A 94 -4.31 -16.45 10.17
CA VAL A 94 -5.76 -16.66 10.28
C VAL A 94 -6.43 -15.77 9.25
N ALA A 95 -7.29 -16.36 8.44
CA ALA A 95 -8.04 -15.59 7.44
C ALA A 95 -9.51 -16.04 7.51
N GLY A 96 -10.39 -15.05 7.61
CA GLY A 96 -11.83 -15.30 7.76
C GLY A 96 -12.67 -14.73 6.64
N ALA A 97 -12.06 -14.29 5.56
CA ALA A 97 -12.80 -13.70 4.45
C ALA A 97 -13.62 -14.78 3.75
N VAL A 98 -14.90 -14.54 3.61
CA VAL A 98 -15.82 -15.46 2.96
C VAL A 98 -15.86 -15.23 1.46
N HIS A 99 -15.88 -13.97 1.07
CA HIS A 99 -15.85 -13.56 -0.32
C HIS A 99 -14.73 -12.58 -0.52
N ALA A 100 -14.31 -12.42 -1.76
CA ALA A 100 -13.33 -11.42 -2.08
C ALA A 100 -13.84 -10.06 -1.59
N LEU A 101 -12.97 -9.31 -0.97
CA LEU A 101 -13.27 -7.95 -0.56
C LEU A 101 -13.20 -7.03 -1.79
N THR A 102 -13.94 -7.43 -2.79
CA THR A 102 -13.94 -6.75 -4.08
C THR A 102 -14.90 -5.58 -4.10
#